data_9d2e662fb493c49d5f388ece7c0bb278
#
_entry.id   9d2e662fb493c49d5f388ece7c0bb278
#
_cell.length_a   1.000
_cell.length_b   1.000
_cell.length_c   1.000
_cell.angle_alpha   90.00
_cell.angle_beta   90.00
_cell.angle_gamma   90.00
#
_symmetry.space_group_name_H-M   'P 1'
#
loop_
_entity.id
_entity.type
_entity.pdbx_description
1 polymer ?
#
loop_
_entity_poly.entity_id
_entity_poly.type
_entity_poly.pdbx_seq_one_letter_code
_entity_poly.pdbx_strand_id
1 'polypeptide(L)'
;MPIELVYLAALLITICIFFIVLKRPIYEGMLAGFIVMLAMTNQWSHAWEFVYKTSTNTLFYAIVAFMVVAQIFTGTKVIDACVEVVLSIFGRIKGGTGYVALLVSSFMGALSGSAAGNVAATGVFTIPSMKQSGFPDYLASNICMASSTMGNMIPPSGIIVASFGILTTLYGDERYAMSQFWLLMWGISLWFIIQRALTIFFFCKYHKIQALPASQVPRFGDA
;
A
#
# COMPACT_ATOMS: atom_id res chain seq x y z
N MET A 1 -27.47 -15.95 18.30
CA MET A 1 -26.48 -15.18 17.55
C MET A 1 -27.17 -14.65 16.32
N PRO A 2 -26.98 -13.39 15.92
CA PRO A 2 -27.52 -12.92 14.65
C PRO A 2 -26.93 -13.77 13.50
N ILE A 3 -27.77 -14.20 12.58
CA ILE A 3 -27.40 -15.10 11.47
C ILE A 3 -26.27 -14.52 10.62
N GLU A 4 -26.20 -13.20 10.53
CA GLU A 4 -25.17 -12.44 9.85
C GLU A 4 -23.76 -12.69 10.41
N LEU A 5 -23.67 -12.87 11.73
CA LEU A 5 -22.40 -13.15 12.42
C LEU A 5 -21.90 -14.56 12.10
N VAL A 6 -22.81 -15.50 11.88
CA VAL A 6 -22.49 -16.86 11.44
C VAL A 6 -21.93 -16.84 10.00
N TYR A 7 -22.55 -16.05 9.12
CA TYR A 7 -22.07 -15.89 7.75
C TYR A 7 -20.68 -15.26 7.70
N LEU A 8 -20.48 -14.18 8.48
CA LEU A 8 -19.17 -13.53 8.58
C LEU A 8 -18.11 -14.51 9.12
N ALA A 9 -18.43 -15.25 10.18
CA ALA A 9 -17.51 -16.23 10.75
C ALA A 9 -17.17 -17.34 9.74
N ALA A 10 -18.14 -17.87 9.01
CA ALA A 10 -17.91 -18.89 7.99
C ALA A 10 -17.01 -18.38 6.86
N LEU A 11 -17.22 -17.14 6.39
CA LEU A 11 -16.37 -16.49 5.40
C LEU A 11 -14.92 -16.37 5.88
N LEU A 12 -14.71 -15.81 7.08
CA LEU A 12 -13.39 -15.61 7.65
C LEU A 12 -12.67 -16.95 7.90
N ILE A 13 -13.35 -17.94 8.44
CA ILE A 13 -12.80 -19.28 8.69
C ILE A 13 -12.38 -19.92 7.37
N THR A 14 -13.19 -19.83 6.32
CA THR A 14 -12.86 -20.38 5.00
C THR A 14 -11.59 -19.72 4.44
N ILE A 15 -11.51 -18.40 4.46
CA ILE A 15 -10.32 -17.68 3.99
C ILE A 15 -9.09 -18.06 4.82
N CYS A 16 -9.21 -18.13 6.16
CA CYS A 16 -8.12 -18.53 7.03
C CYS A 16 -7.63 -19.96 6.78
N ILE A 17 -8.55 -20.91 6.54
CA ILE A 17 -8.19 -22.29 6.21
C ILE A 17 -7.39 -22.32 4.91
N PHE A 18 -7.85 -21.65 3.86
CA PHE A 18 -7.14 -21.63 2.59
C PHE A 18 -5.75 -20.97 2.70
N PHE A 19 -5.65 -19.87 3.43
CA PHE A 19 -4.40 -19.12 3.54
C PHE A 19 -3.39 -19.79 4.50
N ILE A 20 -3.84 -20.22 5.70
CA ILE A 20 -2.95 -20.70 6.76
C ILE A 20 -2.69 -22.21 6.62
N VAL A 21 -3.76 -23.01 6.42
CA VAL A 21 -3.64 -24.48 6.40
C VAL A 21 -3.21 -24.98 5.04
N LEU A 22 -3.90 -24.55 3.98
CA LEU A 22 -3.61 -24.99 2.62
C LEU A 22 -2.47 -24.21 1.97
N LYS A 23 -2.01 -23.11 2.60
CA LYS A 23 -0.95 -22.20 2.08
C LYS A 23 -1.20 -21.76 0.64
N ARG A 24 -2.48 -21.61 0.28
CA ARG A 24 -2.91 -21.14 -1.05
C ARG A 24 -3.00 -19.62 -1.09
N PRO A 25 -2.87 -19.01 -2.27
CA PRO A 25 -2.99 -17.57 -2.42
C PRO A 25 -4.39 -17.09 -1.97
N ILE A 26 -4.45 -15.87 -1.45
CA ILE A 26 -5.64 -15.30 -0.81
C ILE A 26 -6.85 -15.23 -1.75
N TYR A 27 -6.62 -15.06 -3.06
CA TYR A 27 -7.71 -15.01 -4.06
C TYR A 27 -8.46 -16.35 -4.20
N GLU A 28 -7.77 -17.49 -4.02
CA GLU A 28 -8.42 -18.81 -4.00
C GLU A 28 -9.30 -18.95 -2.74
N GLY A 29 -8.82 -18.45 -1.59
CA GLY A 29 -9.61 -18.42 -0.34
C GLY A 29 -10.84 -17.52 -0.46
N MET A 30 -10.73 -16.37 -1.14
CA MET A 30 -11.87 -15.50 -1.40
C MET A 30 -12.89 -16.13 -2.34
N LEU A 31 -12.44 -16.81 -3.40
CA LEU A 31 -13.33 -17.56 -4.31
C LEU A 31 -14.05 -18.69 -3.57
N ALA A 32 -13.34 -19.45 -2.75
CA ALA A 32 -13.93 -20.48 -1.91
C ALA A 32 -14.94 -19.89 -0.91
N GLY A 33 -14.61 -18.75 -0.31
CA GLY A 33 -15.53 -18.01 0.56
C GLY A 33 -16.81 -17.60 -0.15
N PHE A 34 -16.71 -17.11 -1.38
CA PHE A 34 -17.88 -16.79 -2.21
C PHE A 34 -18.78 -18.03 -2.45
N ILE A 35 -18.17 -19.17 -2.78
CA ILE A 35 -18.89 -20.43 -2.98
C ILE A 35 -19.58 -20.90 -1.70
N VAL A 36 -18.88 -20.81 -0.55
CA VAL A 36 -19.45 -21.16 0.75
C VAL A 36 -20.62 -20.25 1.10
N MET A 37 -20.51 -18.94 0.83
CA MET A 37 -21.60 -18.00 1.07
C MET A 37 -22.83 -18.30 0.19
N LEU A 38 -22.64 -18.62 -1.09
CA LEU A 38 -23.73 -19.04 -1.99
C LEU A 38 -24.44 -20.29 -1.46
N ALA A 39 -23.66 -21.25 -0.94
CA ALA A 39 -24.19 -22.49 -0.38
C ALA A 39 -25.00 -22.23 0.92
N MET A 40 -24.46 -21.41 1.82
CA MET A 40 -25.12 -21.08 3.10
C MET A 40 -26.40 -20.26 2.92
N THR A 41 -26.42 -19.36 1.94
CA THR A 41 -27.58 -18.50 1.64
C THR A 41 -28.56 -19.14 0.65
N ASN A 42 -28.20 -20.30 0.09
CA ASN A 42 -28.99 -21.00 -0.95
C ASN A 42 -29.32 -20.11 -2.16
N GLN A 43 -28.36 -19.24 -2.55
CA GLN A 43 -28.55 -18.26 -3.64
C GLN A 43 -27.81 -18.63 -4.93
N TRP A 44 -27.72 -19.92 -5.25
CA TRP A 44 -27.04 -20.41 -6.44
C TRP A 44 -27.58 -19.84 -7.75
N SER A 45 -28.91 -19.61 -7.81
CA SER A 45 -29.57 -19.03 -8.98
C SER A 45 -29.12 -17.60 -9.28
N HIS A 46 -28.68 -16.86 -8.26
CA HIS A 46 -28.21 -15.48 -8.38
C HIS A 46 -26.67 -15.36 -8.53
N ALA A 47 -25.96 -16.48 -8.53
CA ALA A 47 -24.48 -16.48 -8.62
C ALA A 47 -23.97 -15.68 -9.81
N TRP A 48 -24.61 -15.88 -10.99
CA TRP A 48 -24.24 -15.16 -12.21
C TRP A 48 -24.55 -13.67 -12.13
N GLU A 49 -25.67 -13.32 -11.52
CA GLU A 49 -26.07 -11.92 -11.29
C GLU A 49 -25.04 -11.17 -10.40
N PHE A 50 -24.57 -11.81 -9.33
CA PHE A 50 -23.55 -11.23 -8.47
C PHE A 50 -22.22 -11.00 -9.20
N VAL A 51 -21.78 -11.97 -10.01
CA VAL A 51 -20.58 -11.83 -10.83
C VAL A 51 -20.74 -10.71 -11.85
N TYR A 52 -21.88 -10.71 -12.58
CA TYR A 52 -22.17 -9.69 -13.58
C TYR A 52 -22.24 -8.27 -12.96
N LYS A 53 -22.97 -8.10 -11.87
CA LYS A 53 -23.10 -6.83 -11.18
C LYS A 53 -21.77 -6.30 -10.65
N THR A 54 -20.93 -7.18 -10.11
CA THR A 54 -19.57 -6.81 -9.68
C THR A 54 -18.69 -6.42 -10.86
N SER A 55 -18.73 -7.17 -11.95
CA SER A 55 -17.92 -6.94 -13.15
C SER A 55 -18.32 -5.67 -13.92
N THR A 56 -19.58 -5.24 -13.82
CA THR A 56 -20.09 -4.00 -14.46
C THR A 56 -20.00 -2.77 -13.55
N ASN A 57 -19.51 -2.92 -12.33
CA ASN A 57 -19.37 -1.82 -11.39
C ASN A 57 -18.20 -0.91 -11.79
N THR A 58 -18.43 0.41 -11.80
CA THR A 58 -17.42 1.43 -12.11
C THR A 58 -16.17 1.30 -11.23
N LEU A 59 -16.34 0.90 -9.95
CA LEU A 59 -15.23 0.69 -9.02
C LEU A 59 -14.33 -0.46 -9.44
N PHE A 60 -14.89 -1.54 -10.00
CA PHE A 60 -14.10 -2.66 -10.52
C PHE A 60 -13.16 -2.19 -11.62
N TYR A 61 -13.67 -1.42 -12.59
CA TYR A 61 -12.84 -0.85 -13.66
C TYR A 61 -11.78 0.13 -13.14
N ALA A 62 -12.13 0.96 -12.15
CA ALA A 62 -11.18 1.87 -11.53
C ALA A 62 -10.02 1.11 -10.86
N ILE A 63 -10.31 0.06 -10.09
CA ILE A 63 -9.30 -0.78 -9.42
C ILE A 63 -8.42 -1.48 -10.47
N VAL A 64 -9.01 -2.07 -11.51
CA VAL A 64 -8.26 -2.74 -12.57
C VAL A 64 -7.35 -1.74 -13.30
N ALA A 65 -7.86 -0.57 -13.66
CA ALA A 65 -7.06 0.47 -14.30
C ALA A 65 -5.86 0.89 -13.43
N PHE A 66 -6.08 1.07 -12.12
CA PHE A 66 -5.00 1.36 -11.18
C PHE A 66 -3.96 0.26 -11.11
N MET A 67 -4.38 -1.00 -11.07
CA MET A 67 -3.45 -2.14 -11.06
C MET A 67 -2.61 -2.20 -12.34
N VAL A 68 -3.20 -1.94 -13.50
CA VAL A 68 -2.48 -1.89 -14.78
C VAL A 68 -1.44 -0.77 -14.77
N VAL A 69 -1.82 0.44 -14.36
CA VAL A 69 -0.89 1.57 -14.24
C VAL A 69 0.25 1.25 -13.27
N ALA A 70 -0.05 0.69 -12.10
CA ALA A 70 0.96 0.29 -11.13
C ALA A 70 1.95 -0.74 -11.69
N GLN A 71 1.46 -1.72 -12.47
CA GLN A 71 2.32 -2.70 -13.14
C GLN A 71 3.22 -2.07 -14.21
N ILE A 72 2.70 -1.10 -14.97
CA ILE A 72 3.50 -0.35 -15.96
C ILE A 72 4.63 0.39 -15.24
N PHE A 73 4.34 1.11 -14.16
CA PHE A 73 5.36 1.82 -13.38
C PHE A 73 6.41 0.88 -12.80
N THR A 74 6.01 -0.30 -12.33
CA THR A 74 6.92 -1.32 -11.81
C THR A 74 7.80 -1.91 -12.91
N GLY A 75 7.27 -2.11 -14.11
CA GLY A 75 7.99 -2.71 -15.24
C GLY A 75 8.91 -1.75 -16.01
N THR A 76 8.69 -0.44 -15.91
CA THR A 76 9.38 0.58 -16.72
C THR A 76 10.58 1.23 -16.04
N LYS A 77 11.07 0.72 -14.92
CA LYS A 77 12.19 1.31 -14.12
C LYS A 77 11.96 2.77 -13.67
N VAL A 78 10.76 3.30 -13.81
CA VAL A 78 10.39 4.64 -13.31
C VAL A 78 10.64 4.74 -11.80
N ILE A 79 10.47 3.62 -11.11
CA ILE A 79 10.72 3.51 -9.67
C ILE A 79 12.19 3.75 -9.36
N ASP A 80 13.09 3.11 -10.10
CA ASP A 80 14.54 3.25 -9.92
C ASP A 80 14.95 4.70 -10.14
N ALA A 81 14.46 5.33 -11.20
CA ALA A 81 14.70 6.74 -11.48
C ALA A 81 14.17 7.66 -10.37
N CYS A 82 12.96 7.40 -9.85
CA CYS A 82 12.44 8.16 -8.71
C CYS A 82 13.32 8.01 -7.46
N VAL A 83 13.81 6.80 -7.18
CA VAL A 83 14.74 6.55 -6.06
C VAL A 83 16.02 7.36 -6.24
N GLU A 84 16.63 7.33 -7.43
CA GLU A 84 17.85 8.04 -7.73
C GLU A 84 17.70 9.57 -7.60
N VAL A 85 16.61 10.13 -8.14
CA VAL A 85 16.29 11.55 -8.00
C VAL A 85 16.13 11.95 -6.53
N VAL A 86 15.35 11.21 -5.76
CA VAL A 86 15.12 11.50 -4.33
C VAL A 86 16.42 11.32 -3.54
N LEU A 87 17.24 10.31 -3.88
CA LEU A 87 18.52 10.06 -3.25
C LEU A 87 19.53 11.18 -3.56
N SER A 88 19.54 11.72 -4.77
CA SER A 88 20.40 12.84 -5.17
C SER A 88 20.14 14.10 -4.35
N ILE A 89 18.87 14.32 -3.96
CA ILE A 89 18.43 15.49 -3.17
C ILE A 89 18.70 15.27 -1.67
N PHE A 90 18.27 14.16 -1.13
CA PHE A 90 18.26 13.90 0.31
C PHE A 90 19.46 13.08 0.80
N GLY A 91 20.17 12.36 -0.06
CA GLY A 91 21.27 11.47 0.35
C GLY A 91 22.44 12.19 1.03
N ARG A 92 22.63 13.47 0.75
CA ARG A 92 23.69 14.32 1.33
C ARG A 92 23.37 14.85 2.74
N ILE A 93 22.13 14.70 3.19
CA ILE A 93 21.68 15.18 4.50
C ILE A 93 21.88 14.07 5.52
N LYS A 94 22.22 14.41 6.77
CA LYS A 94 22.29 13.44 7.87
C LYS A 94 20.96 12.74 8.03
N GLY A 95 20.95 11.41 7.95
CA GLY A 95 19.73 10.64 7.97
C GLY A 95 18.88 10.73 6.69
N GLY A 96 19.41 11.32 5.61
CA GLY A 96 18.71 11.52 4.35
C GLY A 96 18.19 10.24 3.74
N THR A 97 18.88 9.12 3.90
CA THR A 97 18.44 7.80 3.45
C THR A 97 17.13 7.34 4.09
N GLY A 98 16.87 7.73 5.35
CA GLY A 98 15.59 7.48 6.01
C GLY A 98 14.45 8.30 5.38
N TYR A 99 14.70 9.55 5.00
CA TYR A 99 13.72 10.38 4.28
C TYR A 99 13.50 9.89 2.84
N VAL A 100 14.56 9.42 2.17
CA VAL A 100 14.43 8.76 0.86
C VAL A 100 13.54 7.54 0.98
N ALA A 101 13.77 6.67 1.97
CA ALA A 101 12.93 5.51 2.22
C ALA A 101 11.48 5.91 2.50
N LEU A 102 11.24 6.96 3.30
CA LEU A 102 9.91 7.48 3.58
C LEU A 102 9.21 7.92 2.29
N LEU A 103 9.83 8.76 1.48
CA LEU A 103 9.21 9.32 0.28
C LEU A 103 8.99 8.26 -0.79
N VAL A 104 10.02 7.47 -1.11
CA VAL A 104 9.96 6.46 -2.15
C VAL A 104 8.96 5.35 -1.78
N SER A 105 9.06 4.80 -0.57
CA SER A 105 8.15 3.73 -0.15
C SER A 105 6.71 4.22 -0.01
N SER A 106 6.49 5.47 0.39
CA SER A 106 5.15 6.04 0.46
C SER A 106 4.55 6.26 -0.92
N PHE A 107 5.33 6.80 -1.85
CA PHE A 107 4.90 7.00 -3.23
C PHE A 107 4.58 5.66 -3.92
N MET A 108 5.46 4.69 -3.77
CA MET A 108 5.24 3.36 -4.32
C MET A 108 4.05 2.63 -3.69
N GLY A 109 3.83 2.81 -2.37
CA GLY A 109 2.66 2.29 -1.70
C GLY A 109 1.36 2.87 -2.23
N ALA A 110 1.35 4.17 -2.56
CA ALA A 110 0.22 4.85 -3.18
C ALA A 110 -0.13 4.24 -4.55
N LEU A 111 0.86 3.85 -5.33
CA LEU A 111 0.66 3.25 -6.66
C LEU A 111 0.29 1.77 -6.58
N SER A 112 1.00 0.99 -5.76
CA SER A 112 0.83 -0.47 -5.72
C SER A 112 -0.40 -0.93 -4.94
N GLY A 113 -0.81 -0.15 -3.93
CA GLY A 113 -1.87 -0.56 -3.00
C GLY A 113 -1.51 -1.78 -2.13
N SER A 114 -0.29 -2.31 -2.23
CA SER A 114 0.18 -3.49 -1.50
C SER A 114 1.39 -3.16 -0.64
N ALA A 115 1.21 -3.10 0.68
CA ALA A 115 2.31 -2.82 1.60
C ALA A 115 3.43 -3.87 1.50
N ALA A 116 3.09 -5.15 1.46
CA ALA A 116 4.07 -6.24 1.37
C ALA A 116 4.83 -6.22 0.04
N GLY A 117 4.12 -6.07 -1.09
CA GLY A 117 4.72 -5.95 -2.41
C GLY A 117 5.64 -4.73 -2.51
N ASN A 118 5.22 -3.62 -1.92
CA ASN A 118 6.01 -2.40 -1.91
C ASN A 118 7.29 -2.53 -1.06
N VAL A 119 7.22 -3.16 0.12
CA VAL A 119 8.42 -3.46 0.93
C VAL A 119 9.40 -4.33 0.14
N ALA A 120 8.90 -5.35 -0.58
CA ALA A 120 9.73 -6.21 -1.40
C ALA A 120 10.41 -5.43 -2.55
N ALA A 121 9.70 -4.50 -3.18
CA ALA A 121 10.24 -3.71 -4.28
C ALA A 121 11.20 -2.60 -3.82
N THR A 122 10.80 -1.78 -2.86
CA THR A 122 11.59 -0.61 -2.43
C THR A 122 12.64 -0.95 -1.37
N GLY A 123 12.39 -1.96 -0.55
CA GLY A 123 13.27 -2.39 0.54
C GLY A 123 14.64 -2.86 0.06
N VAL A 124 14.71 -3.45 -1.14
CA VAL A 124 15.96 -3.91 -1.75
C VAL A 124 16.96 -2.75 -1.90
N PHE A 125 16.49 -1.54 -2.16
CA PHE A 125 17.34 -0.36 -2.35
C PHE A 125 17.42 0.50 -1.07
N THR A 126 16.30 0.71 -0.39
CA THR A 126 16.24 1.65 0.73
C THR A 126 16.86 1.09 2.00
N ILE A 127 16.66 -0.20 2.30
CA ILE A 127 17.21 -0.81 3.52
C ILE A 127 18.75 -0.82 3.51
N PRO A 128 19.44 -1.30 2.45
CA PRO A 128 20.90 -1.25 2.38
C PRO A 128 21.46 0.18 2.48
N SER A 129 20.83 1.15 1.80
CA SER A 129 21.23 2.55 1.84
C SER A 129 21.12 3.15 3.25
N MET A 130 20.06 2.82 4.00
CA MET A 130 19.91 3.22 5.40
C MET A 130 20.99 2.58 6.29
N LYS A 131 21.26 1.28 6.11
CA LYS A 131 22.32 0.57 6.86
C LYS A 131 23.69 1.19 6.63
N GLN A 132 24.03 1.54 5.40
CA GLN A 132 25.29 2.23 5.05
C GLN A 132 25.43 3.60 5.71
N SER A 133 24.31 4.28 5.98
CA SER A 133 24.27 5.56 6.71
C SER A 133 24.33 5.38 8.24
N GLY A 134 24.34 4.14 8.74
CA GLY A 134 24.43 3.81 10.16
C GLY A 134 23.09 3.58 10.86
N PHE A 135 22.00 3.39 10.11
CA PHE A 135 20.74 2.92 10.72
C PHE A 135 20.87 1.46 11.20
N PRO A 136 20.44 1.14 12.43
CA PRO A 136 20.31 -0.24 12.87
C PRO A 136 19.36 -1.03 11.97
N ASP A 137 19.61 -2.33 11.76
CA ASP A 137 18.86 -3.19 10.85
C ASP A 137 17.35 -3.20 11.12
N TYR A 138 16.97 -3.30 12.39
CA TYR A 138 15.57 -3.27 12.80
C TYR A 138 14.88 -1.94 12.48
N LEU A 139 15.62 -0.83 12.59
CA LEU A 139 15.08 0.50 12.35
C LEU A 139 14.92 0.76 10.85
N ALA A 140 15.92 0.38 10.03
CA ALA A 140 15.85 0.47 8.58
C ALA A 140 14.65 -0.33 8.03
N SER A 141 14.48 -1.56 8.49
CA SER A 141 13.35 -2.40 8.10
C SER A 141 12.01 -1.82 8.55
N ASN A 142 11.94 -1.30 9.78
CA ASN A 142 10.71 -0.68 10.31
C ASN A 142 10.32 0.58 9.52
N ILE A 143 11.29 1.46 9.20
CA ILE A 143 11.03 2.67 8.42
C ILE A 143 10.49 2.29 7.04
N CYS A 144 11.11 1.33 6.34
CA CYS A 144 10.66 0.87 5.03
C CYS A 144 9.24 0.29 5.11
N MET A 145 8.97 -0.61 6.05
CA MET A 145 7.67 -1.25 6.21
C MET A 145 6.58 -0.24 6.57
N ALA A 146 6.84 0.64 7.51
CA ALA A 146 5.88 1.64 7.95
C ALA A 146 5.56 2.66 6.86
N SER A 147 6.55 3.08 6.07
CA SER A 147 6.37 3.99 4.95
C SER A 147 5.58 3.33 3.81
N SER A 148 5.86 2.05 3.54
CA SER A 148 5.14 1.27 2.54
C SER A 148 3.65 1.10 2.90
N THR A 149 3.36 0.84 4.17
CA THR A 149 1.97 0.71 4.66
C THR A 149 1.24 2.05 4.59
N MET A 150 1.91 3.13 4.97
CA MET A 150 1.35 4.48 4.91
C MET A 150 1.02 4.90 3.48
N GLY A 151 1.83 4.50 2.50
CA GLY A 151 1.59 4.79 1.09
C GLY A 151 0.19 4.37 0.61
N ASN A 152 -0.35 3.28 1.15
CA ASN A 152 -1.71 2.83 0.81
C ASN A 152 -2.82 3.83 1.19
N MET A 153 -2.53 4.76 2.10
CA MET A 153 -3.47 5.82 2.51
C MET A 153 -3.34 7.10 1.67
N ILE A 154 -2.36 7.17 0.77
CA ILE A 154 -2.12 8.34 -0.08
C ILE A 154 -2.94 8.19 -1.37
N PRO A 155 -3.84 9.14 -1.71
CA PRO A 155 -4.49 9.14 -3.02
C PRO A 155 -3.44 9.28 -4.16
N PRO A 156 -3.59 8.54 -5.25
CA PRO A 156 -4.74 7.77 -5.72
C PRO A 156 -4.64 6.25 -5.46
N SER A 157 -4.39 5.81 -4.25
CA SER A 157 -4.31 4.37 -3.93
C SER A 157 -5.59 3.60 -4.27
N GLY A 158 -5.44 2.39 -4.81
CA GLY A 158 -6.56 1.47 -5.07
C GLY A 158 -7.36 1.12 -3.81
N ILE A 159 -6.74 1.09 -2.63
CA ILE A 159 -7.42 0.87 -1.35
C ILE A 159 -8.37 2.04 -1.03
N ILE A 160 -7.96 3.27 -1.32
CA ILE A 160 -8.81 4.46 -1.12
C ILE A 160 -10.01 4.42 -2.05
N VAL A 161 -9.81 4.04 -3.32
CA VAL A 161 -10.91 3.89 -4.29
C VAL A 161 -11.90 2.82 -3.81
N ALA A 162 -11.40 1.67 -3.37
CA ALA A 162 -12.24 0.60 -2.83
C ALA A 162 -12.99 1.04 -1.56
N SER A 163 -12.31 1.74 -0.64
CA SER A 163 -12.92 2.26 0.59
C SER A 163 -14.03 3.27 0.30
N PHE A 164 -13.83 4.14 -0.68
CA PHE A 164 -14.88 5.07 -1.13
C PHE A 164 -16.08 4.33 -1.70
N GLY A 165 -15.85 3.26 -2.47
CA GLY A 165 -16.93 2.45 -2.99
C GLY A 165 -17.76 1.74 -1.92
N ILE A 166 -17.13 1.28 -0.85
CA ILE A 166 -17.84 0.73 0.31
C ILE A 166 -18.66 1.84 1.00
N LEU A 167 -18.08 3.03 1.15
CA LEU A 167 -18.75 4.17 1.75
C LEU A 167 -20.04 4.54 0.98
N THR A 168 -19.95 4.64 -0.34
CA THR A 168 -21.10 4.97 -1.19
C THR A 168 -22.17 3.87 -1.20
N THR A 169 -21.76 2.61 -1.14
CA THR A 169 -22.69 1.47 -1.02
C THR A 169 -23.48 1.51 0.29
N LEU A 170 -22.86 1.94 1.39
CA LEU A 170 -23.50 1.99 2.71
C LEU A 170 -24.38 3.23 2.93
N TYR A 171 -23.96 4.37 2.40
CA TYR A 171 -24.58 5.67 2.70
C TYR A 171 -25.27 6.36 1.51
N GLY A 172 -25.16 5.79 0.31
CA GLY A 172 -25.68 6.32 -0.94
C GLY A 172 -24.70 7.24 -1.67
N ASP A 173 -24.75 7.19 -3.01
CA ASP A 173 -23.80 7.89 -3.90
C ASP A 173 -23.93 9.42 -3.84
N GLU A 174 -25.11 9.95 -3.50
CA GLU A 174 -25.38 11.39 -3.54
C GLU A 174 -24.81 12.15 -2.34
N ARG A 175 -24.38 11.45 -1.30
CA ARG A 175 -24.00 12.07 -0.02
C ARG A 175 -22.55 12.55 0.03
N TYR A 176 -21.67 11.89 -0.70
CA TYR A 176 -20.21 12.15 -0.65
C TYR A 176 -19.61 12.16 -2.04
N ALA A 177 -18.86 13.24 -2.35
CA ALA A 177 -18.07 13.29 -3.59
C ALA A 177 -16.70 12.62 -3.39
N MET A 178 -16.23 11.90 -4.40
CA MET A 178 -14.89 11.29 -4.41
C MET A 178 -13.78 12.32 -4.17
N SER A 179 -13.93 13.52 -4.70
CA SER A 179 -12.98 14.61 -4.52
C SER A 179 -12.83 15.06 -3.06
N GLN A 180 -13.94 15.12 -2.31
CA GLN A 180 -13.92 15.45 -0.89
C GLN A 180 -13.25 14.35 -0.08
N PHE A 181 -13.53 13.08 -0.40
CA PHE A 181 -12.90 11.94 0.24
C PHE A 181 -11.37 11.93 -0.01
N TRP A 182 -10.94 12.20 -1.23
CA TRP A 182 -9.52 12.31 -1.56
C TRP A 182 -8.83 13.45 -0.81
N LEU A 183 -9.49 14.60 -0.72
CA LEU A 183 -8.94 15.76 0.00
C LEU A 183 -8.73 15.44 1.50
N LEU A 184 -9.69 14.76 2.13
CA LEU A 184 -9.55 14.26 3.49
C LEU A 184 -8.38 13.27 3.62
N MET A 185 -8.28 12.32 2.71
CA MET A 185 -7.20 11.32 2.72
C MET A 185 -5.82 11.95 2.49
N TRP A 186 -5.73 12.99 1.64
CA TRP A 186 -4.50 13.80 1.50
C TRP A 186 -4.13 14.51 2.81
N GLY A 187 -5.10 15.07 3.51
CA GLY A 187 -4.87 15.72 4.82
C GLY A 187 -4.34 14.72 5.86
N ILE A 188 -4.97 13.54 5.95
CA ILE A 188 -4.54 12.47 6.86
C ILE A 188 -3.15 11.96 6.47
N SER A 189 -2.90 11.73 5.19
CA SER A 189 -1.61 11.23 4.69
C SER A 189 -0.49 12.21 4.97
N LEU A 190 -0.72 13.50 4.74
CA LEU A 190 0.25 14.56 5.04
C LEU A 190 0.60 14.60 6.53
N TRP A 191 -0.39 14.46 7.40
CA TRP A 191 -0.17 14.35 8.83
C TRP A 191 0.75 13.18 9.19
N PHE A 192 0.49 12.00 8.62
CA PHE A 192 1.34 10.82 8.86
C PHE A 192 2.74 10.96 8.27
N ILE A 193 2.89 11.59 7.10
CA ILE A 193 4.20 11.89 6.50
C ILE A 193 5.01 12.78 7.44
N ILE A 194 4.41 13.85 7.97
CA ILE A 194 5.06 14.77 8.91
C ILE A 194 5.45 14.02 10.19
N GLN A 195 4.54 13.23 10.77
CA GLN A 195 4.82 12.44 11.95
C GLN A 195 5.99 11.47 11.73
N ARG A 196 6.03 10.79 10.59
CA ARG A 196 7.13 9.88 10.23
C ARG A 196 8.43 10.61 10.01
N ALA A 197 8.40 11.75 9.33
CA ALA A 197 9.59 12.57 9.14
C ALA A 197 10.18 13.03 10.48
N LEU A 198 9.34 13.46 11.42
CA LEU A 198 9.75 13.80 12.79
C LEU A 198 10.32 12.58 13.53
N THR A 199 9.69 11.42 13.42
CA THR A 199 10.20 10.17 14.03
C THR A 199 11.60 9.82 13.49
N ILE A 200 11.79 9.91 12.17
CA ILE A 200 13.11 9.69 11.53
C ILE A 200 14.11 10.72 12.07
N PHE A 201 13.73 11.99 12.17
CA PHE A 201 14.59 13.03 12.72
C PHE A 201 15.10 12.69 14.14
N PHE A 202 14.20 12.29 15.04
CA PHE A 202 14.56 11.90 16.41
C PHE A 202 15.47 10.67 16.42
N PHE A 203 15.19 9.67 15.59
CA PHE A 203 16.05 8.49 15.47
C PHE A 203 17.44 8.84 14.93
N CYS A 204 17.51 9.70 13.92
CA CYS A 204 18.79 10.17 13.39
C CYS A 204 19.64 10.88 14.45
N LYS A 205 19.00 11.69 15.30
CA LYS A 205 19.67 12.38 16.40
C LYS A 205 20.12 11.41 17.50
N TYR A 206 19.26 10.45 17.86
CA TYR A 206 19.54 9.47 18.91
C TYR A 206 20.67 8.50 18.52
N HIS A 207 20.61 7.94 17.31
CA HIS A 207 21.58 6.97 16.80
C HIS A 207 22.79 7.62 16.12
N LYS A 208 22.90 8.96 16.09
CA LYS A 208 23.99 9.70 15.44
C LYS A 208 24.21 9.29 13.96
N ILE A 209 23.12 9.09 13.23
CA ILE A 209 23.13 8.68 11.84
C ILE A 209 23.90 9.68 10.98
N GLN A 210 24.72 9.17 10.08
CA GLN A 210 25.53 9.97 9.18
C GLN A 210 24.84 10.20 7.82
N ALA A 211 25.38 11.11 7.03
CA ALA A 211 25.02 11.21 5.61
C ALA A 211 25.66 10.06 4.82
N LEU A 212 25.09 9.71 3.68
CA LEU A 212 25.75 8.80 2.74
C LEU A 212 27.09 9.37 2.26
N PRO A 213 28.11 8.53 2.06
CA PRO A 213 29.35 8.96 1.42
C PRO A 213 29.06 9.59 0.06
N ALA A 214 29.71 10.70 -0.25
CA ALA A 214 29.48 11.45 -1.48
C ALA A 214 29.69 10.62 -2.76
N SER A 215 30.48 9.54 -2.70
CA SER A 215 30.71 8.60 -3.78
C SER A 215 29.50 7.70 -4.11
N GLN A 216 28.55 7.60 -3.21
CA GLN A 216 27.37 6.74 -3.34
C GLN A 216 26.07 7.52 -3.60
N VAL A 217 26.16 8.86 -3.62
CA VAL A 217 25.01 9.72 -3.94
C VAL A 217 25.04 10.00 -5.45
N PRO A 218 24.01 9.58 -6.20
CA PRO A 218 23.90 9.89 -7.63
C PRO A 218 24.00 11.40 -7.87
N ARG A 219 24.63 11.80 -8.98
CA ARG A 219 24.58 13.20 -9.41
C ARG A 219 23.24 13.48 -10.04
N PHE A 220 22.65 14.61 -9.72
CA PHE A 220 21.34 15.02 -10.26
C PHE A 220 21.27 15.08 -11.80
N GLY A 221 22.42 15.12 -12.49
CA GLY A 221 22.49 15.11 -13.94
C GLY A 221 22.62 13.73 -14.58
N ASP A 222 22.81 12.67 -13.79
CA ASP A 222 22.99 11.29 -14.26
C ASP A 222 21.72 10.44 -13.94
N ALA A 223 20.74 11.01 -13.22
CA ALA A 223 19.46 10.42 -12.85
C ALA A 223 18.34 10.94 -13.78
#